data_c20fb01838ba05b1413571b73d3b30a4
#
_entry.id   c20fb01838ba05b1413571b73d3b30a4
#
_cell.length_a   1.000
_cell.length_b   1.000
_cell.length_c   1.000
_cell.angle_alpha   90.00
_cell.angle_beta   90.00
_cell.angle_gamma   90.00
#
_symmetry.space_group_name_H-M   'P 1'
#
loop_
_entity.id
_entity.type
_entity.pdbx_description
1 polymer ?
#
loop_
_entity_poly.entity_id
_entity_poly.type
_entity_poly.pdbx_seq_one_letter_code
_entity_poly.pdbx_strand_id
1 'polypeptide(L)'
;IDTGEEKLKLAFRKGAIWRKIIVSKIVLANSNKVTELAGSGIAVTSQTARAFVSYISDLENLNYDIIPERKSIGRCGYIADEGFSPFVEGLIFDGDANFKGMFEAIRSRGSVEKWLETAKEVRGMSLTARILLAASFASPLLEPLNCLPFFVHLWGVDSGTGKTVALMVAASVWGDPTIGSFVKTFDGTTVGLE
;
A
#
# COMPACT_ATOMS: atom_id res chain seq x y z
N ILE A 1 -11.95 -1.99 1.32
CA ILE A 1 -12.84 -2.21 0.16
C ILE A 1 -12.44 -3.43 -0.68
N ASP A 2 -11.20 -3.84 -0.66
CA ASP A 2 -10.70 -5.00 -1.43
C ASP A 2 -11.07 -6.36 -0.80
N THR A 3 -11.21 -6.43 0.51
CA THR A 3 -11.52 -7.66 1.24
C THR A 3 -12.97 -7.74 1.74
N GLY A 4 -13.72 -6.64 1.73
CA GLY A 4 -15.03 -6.53 2.37
C GLY A 4 -15.00 -6.64 3.91
N GLU A 5 -13.80 -6.63 4.51
CA GLU A 5 -13.62 -6.73 5.95
C GLU A 5 -13.79 -5.38 6.62
N GLU A 6 -14.61 -5.33 7.67
CA GLU A 6 -14.72 -4.14 8.51
C GLU A 6 -13.64 -4.13 9.59
N LYS A 7 -13.01 -2.98 9.75
CA LYS A 7 -11.97 -2.74 10.75
C LYS A 7 -12.28 -1.48 11.56
N LEU A 8 -11.90 -1.46 12.82
CA LEU A 8 -12.00 -0.28 13.67
C LEU A 8 -10.60 0.30 13.94
N LYS A 9 -10.48 1.60 13.83
CA LYS A 9 -9.28 2.33 14.25
C LYS A 9 -9.44 2.73 15.71
N LEU A 10 -8.71 2.04 16.57
CA LEU A 10 -8.70 2.31 18.00
C LEU A 10 -7.60 3.32 18.34
N ALA A 11 -7.96 4.37 19.08
CA ALA A 11 -7.01 5.28 19.72
C ALA A 11 -7.02 5.04 21.22
N PHE A 12 -5.85 4.80 21.81
CA PHE A 12 -5.68 4.57 23.24
C PHE A 12 -4.46 5.28 23.78
N ARG A 13 -4.47 5.58 25.07
CA ARG A 13 -3.39 6.27 25.75
C ARG A 13 -2.56 5.29 26.58
N LYS A 14 -1.24 5.32 26.40
CA LYS A 14 -0.29 4.61 27.24
C LYS A 14 0.69 5.61 27.84
N GLY A 15 0.56 5.87 29.14
CA GLY A 15 1.28 6.96 29.80
C GLY A 15 0.85 8.31 29.22
N ALA A 16 1.81 9.11 28.74
CA ALA A 16 1.56 10.41 28.12
C ALA A 16 1.31 10.34 26.61
N ILE A 17 1.47 9.16 25.96
CA ILE A 17 1.49 9.01 24.50
C ILE A 17 0.18 8.40 24.02
N TRP A 18 -0.46 9.04 23.03
CA TRP A 18 -1.55 8.46 22.28
C TRP A 18 -1.03 7.53 21.18
N ARG A 19 -1.57 6.32 21.14
CA ARG A 19 -1.31 5.33 20.08
C ARG A 19 -2.58 5.05 19.30
N LYS A 20 -2.40 4.63 18.05
CA LYS A 20 -3.50 4.26 17.15
C LYS A 20 -3.17 2.92 16.51
N ILE A 21 -4.15 2.03 16.46
CA ILE A 21 -4.06 0.74 15.75
C ILE A 21 -5.33 0.53 14.94
N ILE A 22 -5.21 -0.22 13.86
CA ILE A 22 -6.37 -0.68 13.06
C ILE A 22 -6.55 -2.16 13.38
N VAL A 23 -7.75 -2.55 13.73
CA VAL A 23 -8.07 -3.91 14.20
C VAL A 23 -9.32 -4.40 13.49
N SER A 24 -9.29 -5.64 13.01
CA SER A 24 -10.47 -6.31 12.45
C SER A 24 -11.59 -6.43 13.48
N LYS A 25 -12.83 -6.20 13.08
CA LYS A 25 -14.01 -6.40 13.96
C LYS A 25 -14.13 -7.85 14.44
N ILE A 26 -13.63 -8.83 13.67
CA ILE A 26 -13.59 -10.24 14.08
C ILE A 26 -12.70 -10.44 15.32
N VAL A 27 -11.59 -9.72 15.42
CA VAL A 27 -10.73 -9.76 16.62
C VAL A 27 -11.39 -9.09 17.79
N LEU A 28 -12.01 -7.92 17.57
CA LEU A 28 -12.68 -7.14 18.62
C LEU A 28 -13.94 -7.81 19.16
N ALA A 29 -14.63 -8.63 18.37
CA ALA A 29 -15.82 -9.37 18.78
C ALA A 29 -15.51 -10.69 19.50
N ASN A 30 -14.24 -11.12 19.55
CA ASN A 30 -13.84 -12.43 20.08
C ASN A 30 -12.97 -12.29 21.32
N SER A 31 -13.48 -12.74 22.48
CA SER A 31 -12.76 -12.64 23.75
C SER A 31 -11.43 -13.39 23.81
N ASN A 32 -11.24 -14.43 22.97
CA ASN A 32 -9.96 -15.12 22.90
C ASN A 32 -8.94 -14.36 22.03
N LYS A 33 -9.40 -13.80 20.89
CA LYS A 33 -8.54 -13.09 19.96
C LYS A 33 -8.17 -11.69 20.44
N VAL A 34 -9.06 -11.02 21.16
CA VAL A 34 -8.82 -9.65 21.64
C VAL A 34 -7.61 -9.53 22.57
N THR A 35 -7.17 -10.63 23.19
CA THR A 35 -5.95 -10.67 24.01
C THR A 35 -4.68 -10.42 23.21
N GLU A 36 -4.67 -10.64 21.89
CA GLU A 36 -3.55 -10.33 21.00
C GLU A 36 -3.21 -8.83 20.99
N LEU A 37 -4.20 -7.98 21.28
CA LEU A 37 -4.01 -6.52 21.37
C LEU A 37 -3.10 -6.10 22.52
N ALA A 38 -2.84 -6.98 23.49
CA ALA A 38 -1.83 -6.75 24.53
C ALA A 38 -0.44 -6.52 23.91
N GLY A 39 -0.11 -7.21 22.82
CA GLY A 39 1.13 -7.00 22.05
C GLY A 39 1.26 -5.58 21.49
N SER A 40 0.15 -4.92 21.16
CA SER A 40 0.12 -3.52 20.73
C SER A 40 0.15 -2.52 21.90
N GLY A 41 0.06 -3.01 23.13
CA GLY A 41 0.10 -2.21 24.36
C GLY A 41 -1.25 -1.82 24.94
N ILE A 42 -2.34 -2.41 24.47
CA ILE A 42 -3.68 -2.28 25.09
C ILE A 42 -3.69 -3.17 26.34
N ALA A 43 -4.20 -2.63 27.45
CA ALA A 43 -4.31 -3.35 28.71
C ALA A 43 -5.51 -4.32 28.70
N VAL A 44 -5.35 -5.46 28.03
CA VAL A 44 -6.33 -6.55 27.98
C VAL A 44 -5.64 -7.87 28.37
N THR A 45 -6.32 -8.67 29.19
CA THR A 45 -5.88 -9.99 29.64
C THR A 45 -6.99 -11.01 29.41
N SER A 46 -6.71 -12.30 29.53
CA SER A 46 -7.73 -13.35 29.47
C SER A 46 -8.86 -13.17 30.48
N GLN A 47 -8.58 -12.56 31.64
CA GLN A 47 -9.58 -12.29 32.68
C GLN A 47 -10.49 -11.10 32.30
N THR A 48 -9.93 -10.06 31.66
CA THR A 48 -10.65 -8.84 31.31
C THR A 48 -11.20 -8.85 29.87
N ALA A 49 -10.88 -9.85 29.07
CA ALA A 49 -11.22 -9.92 27.65
C ALA A 49 -12.72 -9.76 27.36
N ARG A 50 -13.59 -10.44 28.12
CA ARG A 50 -15.04 -10.34 27.92
C ARG A 50 -15.55 -8.92 28.20
N ALA A 51 -15.11 -8.32 29.29
CA ALA A 51 -15.49 -6.95 29.65
C ALA A 51 -14.98 -5.94 28.62
N PHE A 52 -13.77 -6.16 28.10
CA PHE A 52 -13.20 -5.32 27.05
C PHE A 52 -13.98 -5.42 25.73
N VAL A 53 -14.37 -6.63 25.30
CA VAL A 53 -15.22 -6.84 24.12
C VAL A 53 -16.55 -6.10 24.26
N SER A 54 -17.26 -6.26 25.42
CA SER A 54 -18.51 -5.54 25.69
C SER A 54 -18.30 -4.03 25.66
N TYR A 55 -17.24 -3.53 26.30
CA TYR A 55 -16.93 -2.09 26.33
C TYR A 55 -16.71 -1.52 24.92
N ILE A 56 -15.97 -2.21 24.07
CA ILE A 56 -15.73 -1.76 22.68
C ILE A 56 -17.04 -1.78 21.88
N SER A 57 -17.85 -2.82 22.03
CA SER A 57 -19.16 -2.94 21.37
C SER A 57 -20.11 -1.82 21.81
N ASP A 58 -20.20 -1.55 23.10
CA ASP A 58 -21.04 -0.48 23.63
C ASP A 58 -20.56 0.90 23.17
N LEU A 59 -19.22 1.10 23.16
CA LEU A 59 -18.62 2.34 22.68
C LEU A 59 -18.91 2.59 21.20
N GLU A 60 -18.84 1.55 20.36
CA GLU A 60 -19.18 1.63 18.94
C GLU A 60 -20.68 1.94 18.76
N ASN A 61 -21.55 1.19 19.42
CA ASN A 61 -22.99 1.33 19.29
C ASN A 61 -23.50 2.71 19.74
N LEU A 62 -22.97 3.23 20.85
CA LEU A 62 -23.36 4.55 21.39
C LEU A 62 -22.88 5.72 20.52
N ASN A 63 -21.87 5.48 19.68
CA ASN A 63 -21.24 6.51 18.86
C ASN A 63 -21.34 6.22 17.34
N TYR A 64 -22.19 5.29 16.95
CA TYR A 64 -22.29 4.81 15.57
C TYR A 64 -22.44 5.96 14.57
N ASP A 65 -23.31 6.91 14.85
CA ASP A 65 -23.62 8.02 13.94
C ASP A 65 -22.50 9.07 13.84
N ILE A 66 -21.53 9.07 14.76
CA ILE A 66 -20.45 10.05 14.80
C ILE A 66 -19.08 9.44 14.47
N ILE A 67 -18.96 8.11 14.42
CA ILE A 67 -17.71 7.45 14.00
C ILE A 67 -17.55 7.63 12.50
N PRO A 68 -16.46 8.31 12.03
CA PRO A 68 -16.27 8.54 10.61
C PRO A 68 -15.88 7.27 9.88
N GLU A 69 -16.63 6.90 8.86
CA GLU A 69 -16.25 5.83 7.95
C GLU A 69 -15.14 6.27 6.99
N ARG A 70 -14.24 5.35 6.69
CA ARG A 70 -13.15 5.53 5.73
C ARG A 70 -12.98 4.28 4.88
N LYS A 71 -12.77 4.48 3.58
CA LYS A 71 -12.39 3.38 2.69
C LYS A 71 -10.93 3.03 2.95
N SER A 72 -10.63 1.75 3.12
CA SER A 72 -9.25 1.27 3.26
C SER A 72 -8.95 0.15 2.27
N ILE A 73 -7.67 -0.01 1.95
CA ILE A 73 -7.16 -1.00 1.02
C ILE A 73 -5.78 -1.49 1.42
N GLY A 74 -5.50 -2.77 1.21
CA GLY A 74 -4.20 -3.39 1.47
C GLY A 74 -3.26 -3.45 0.26
N ARG A 75 -3.69 -3.01 -0.93
CA ARG A 75 -2.94 -3.14 -2.19
C ARG A 75 -2.98 -1.89 -3.06
N CYS A 76 -2.06 -1.81 -4.01
CA CYS A 76 -2.14 -0.87 -5.13
C CYS A 76 -2.82 -1.54 -6.34
N GLY A 77 -3.32 -0.74 -7.26
CA GLY A 77 -3.89 -1.20 -8.52
C GLY A 77 -5.37 -0.91 -8.67
N TYR A 78 -6.00 -1.60 -9.61
CA TYR A 78 -7.41 -1.40 -9.93
C TYR A 78 -8.33 -1.89 -8.82
N ILE A 79 -9.38 -1.13 -8.57
CA ILE A 79 -10.46 -1.46 -7.62
C ILE A 79 -11.77 -1.28 -8.39
N ALA A 80 -12.54 -2.35 -8.51
CA ALA A 80 -13.81 -2.31 -9.22
C ALA A 80 -14.71 -1.19 -8.66
N ASP A 81 -15.34 -0.44 -9.56
CA ASP A 81 -16.26 0.67 -9.27
C ASP A 81 -15.65 1.89 -8.54
N GLU A 82 -14.38 1.84 -8.12
CA GLU A 82 -13.72 2.92 -7.37
C GLU A 82 -12.58 3.59 -8.15
N GLY A 83 -11.85 2.85 -8.99
CA GLY A 83 -10.72 3.37 -9.75
C GLY A 83 -9.39 2.73 -9.38
N PHE A 84 -8.31 3.52 -9.38
CA PHE A 84 -6.95 3.01 -9.11
C PHE A 84 -6.43 3.48 -7.74
N SER A 85 -6.05 2.53 -6.89
CA SER A 85 -5.29 2.79 -5.67
C SER A 85 -3.84 3.16 -6.00
N PRO A 86 -3.28 4.26 -5.45
CA PRO A 86 -3.77 5.09 -4.34
C PRO A 86 -4.53 6.36 -4.77
N PHE A 87 -4.97 6.50 -6.01
CA PHE A 87 -5.57 7.74 -6.54
C PHE A 87 -7.05 7.93 -6.17
N VAL A 88 -7.66 6.97 -5.47
CA VAL A 88 -9.02 7.10 -4.96
C VAL A 88 -9.03 8.07 -3.77
N GLU A 89 -9.89 9.07 -3.81
CA GLU A 89 -9.99 10.08 -2.76
C GLU A 89 -10.42 9.49 -1.42
N GLY A 90 -9.76 9.92 -0.35
CA GLY A 90 -10.06 9.48 1.01
C GLY A 90 -9.61 8.05 1.35
N LEU A 91 -8.91 7.38 0.44
CA LEU A 91 -8.42 6.02 0.63
C LEU A 91 -7.29 5.95 1.67
N ILE A 92 -7.38 5.00 2.58
CA ILE A 92 -6.36 4.73 3.60
C ILE A 92 -5.68 3.40 3.28
N PHE A 93 -4.34 3.38 3.30
CA PHE A 93 -3.60 2.14 3.23
C PHE A 93 -3.59 1.47 4.61
N ASP A 94 -4.05 0.22 4.68
CA ASP A 94 -4.07 -0.61 5.88
C ASP A 94 -3.53 -2.04 5.64
N GLY A 95 -2.79 -2.21 4.55
CA GLY A 95 -2.06 -3.44 4.24
C GLY A 95 -0.77 -3.60 5.03
N ASP A 96 0.06 -4.55 4.61
CA ASP A 96 1.36 -4.81 5.24
C ASP A 96 2.23 -3.54 5.26
N ALA A 97 2.86 -3.29 6.41
CA ALA A 97 3.73 -2.14 6.63
C ALA A 97 4.90 -2.07 5.61
N ASN A 98 5.35 -3.23 5.10
CA ASN A 98 6.42 -3.31 4.10
C ASN A 98 6.02 -2.67 2.76
N PHE A 99 4.72 -2.69 2.41
CA PHE A 99 4.20 -2.08 1.20
C PHE A 99 3.74 -0.63 1.38
N LYS A 100 3.67 -0.14 2.61
CA LYS A 100 3.23 1.23 2.90
C LYS A 100 4.11 2.27 2.21
N GLY A 101 5.42 2.08 2.24
CA GLY A 101 6.37 2.97 1.59
C GLY A 101 6.16 3.05 0.07
N MET A 102 5.85 1.93 -0.57
CA MET A 102 5.52 1.88 -2.00
C MET A 102 4.18 2.58 -2.29
N PHE A 103 3.16 2.33 -1.49
CA PHE A 103 1.88 3.02 -1.62
C PHE A 103 2.03 4.54 -1.50
N GLU A 104 2.81 5.02 -0.53
CA GLU A 104 3.09 6.45 -0.31
C GLU A 104 3.99 7.06 -1.39
N ALA A 105 4.81 6.24 -2.07
CA ALA A 105 5.67 6.69 -3.16
C ALA A 105 4.90 6.96 -4.46
N ILE A 106 3.73 6.33 -4.65
CA ILE A 106 2.88 6.53 -5.83
C ILE A 106 2.11 7.83 -5.67
N ARG A 107 2.70 8.91 -6.15
CA ARG A 107 2.11 10.25 -6.13
C ARG A 107 2.73 11.15 -7.20
N SER A 108 1.95 12.12 -7.68
CA SER A 108 2.44 13.12 -8.61
C SER A 108 3.51 14.01 -7.99
N ARG A 109 4.63 14.23 -8.71
CA ARG A 109 5.72 15.14 -8.33
C ARG A 109 6.26 15.83 -9.56
N GLY A 110 6.68 17.09 -9.41
CA GLY A 110 7.32 17.87 -10.46
C GLY A 110 6.35 18.35 -11.54
N SER A 111 6.88 18.58 -12.76
CA SER A 111 6.13 19.06 -13.92
C SER A 111 5.88 17.94 -14.91
N VAL A 112 4.63 17.81 -15.35
CA VAL A 112 4.21 16.85 -16.37
C VAL A 112 4.90 17.12 -17.70
N GLU A 113 5.08 18.42 -18.06
CA GLU A 113 5.72 18.83 -19.31
C GLU A 113 7.16 18.34 -19.38
N LYS A 114 7.94 18.60 -18.32
CA LYS A 114 9.34 18.14 -18.23
C LYS A 114 9.44 16.62 -18.24
N TRP A 115 8.52 15.94 -17.56
CA TRP A 115 8.47 14.48 -17.57
C TRP A 115 8.19 13.95 -18.98
N LEU A 116 7.23 14.54 -19.72
CA LEU A 116 6.92 14.16 -21.09
C LEU A 116 8.08 14.38 -22.06
N GLU A 117 8.84 15.46 -21.90
CA GLU A 117 10.05 15.72 -22.68
C GLU A 117 11.07 14.60 -22.44
N THR A 118 11.40 14.31 -21.19
CA THR A 118 12.33 13.23 -20.80
C THR A 118 11.85 11.86 -21.29
N ALA A 119 10.55 11.56 -21.14
CA ALA A 119 9.98 10.29 -21.60
C ALA A 119 10.05 10.13 -23.13
N LYS A 120 9.89 11.21 -23.90
CA LYS A 120 10.08 11.22 -25.37
C LYS A 120 11.53 10.94 -25.76
N GLU A 121 12.49 11.58 -25.07
CA GLU A 121 13.90 11.35 -25.29
C GLU A 121 14.28 9.89 -25.02
N VAL A 122 13.92 9.39 -23.84
CA VAL A 122 14.19 8.00 -23.44
C VAL A 122 13.54 7.00 -24.39
N ARG A 123 12.30 7.25 -24.82
CA ARG A 123 11.61 6.44 -25.83
C ARG A 123 12.34 6.43 -27.17
N GLY A 124 13.03 7.52 -27.52
CA GLY A 124 13.85 7.65 -28.73
C GLY A 124 15.15 6.87 -28.67
N MET A 125 15.70 6.59 -27.49
CA MET A 125 17.04 6.00 -27.31
C MET A 125 17.13 4.55 -27.79
N SER A 126 16.14 3.71 -27.49
CA SER A 126 16.20 2.29 -27.83
C SER A 126 14.84 1.60 -27.85
N LEU A 127 14.77 0.43 -28.50
CA LEU A 127 13.59 -0.44 -28.46
C LEU A 127 13.30 -0.92 -27.02
N THR A 128 14.34 -1.23 -26.26
CA THR A 128 14.21 -1.66 -24.84
C THR A 128 13.53 -0.58 -24.00
N ALA A 129 13.92 0.68 -24.14
CA ALA A 129 13.31 1.79 -23.43
C ALA A 129 11.80 1.95 -23.78
N ARG A 130 11.45 1.76 -25.06
CA ARG A 130 10.05 1.76 -25.51
C ARG A 130 9.24 0.65 -24.86
N ILE A 131 9.77 -0.57 -24.83
CA ILE A 131 9.11 -1.74 -24.25
C ILE A 131 8.88 -1.51 -22.75
N LEU A 132 9.89 -1.02 -22.02
CA LEU A 132 9.76 -0.74 -20.59
C LEU A 132 8.72 0.31 -20.26
N LEU A 133 8.72 1.43 -20.98
CA LEU A 133 7.71 2.46 -20.80
C LEU A 133 6.31 1.91 -21.13
N ALA A 134 6.18 1.16 -22.24
CA ALA A 134 4.91 0.54 -22.61
C ALA A 134 4.42 -0.46 -21.53
N ALA A 135 5.32 -1.29 -20.99
CA ALA A 135 4.99 -2.23 -19.92
C ALA A 135 4.53 -1.51 -18.64
N SER A 136 5.20 -0.40 -18.29
CA SER A 136 4.78 0.43 -17.16
C SER A 136 3.36 0.96 -17.34
N PHE A 137 3.04 1.53 -18.50
CA PHE A 137 1.69 2.01 -18.80
C PHE A 137 0.65 0.89 -18.92
N ALA A 138 1.05 -0.31 -19.34
CA ALA A 138 0.16 -1.46 -19.44
C ALA A 138 -0.20 -2.05 -18.07
N SER A 139 0.66 -1.89 -17.06
CA SER A 139 0.48 -2.53 -15.74
C SER A 139 -0.91 -2.28 -15.10
N PRO A 140 -1.48 -1.07 -15.07
CA PRO A 140 -2.80 -0.85 -14.48
C PRO A 140 -3.96 -1.36 -15.34
N LEU A 141 -3.71 -1.70 -16.60
CA LEU A 141 -4.74 -2.19 -17.53
C LEU A 141 -4.93 -3.71 -17.46
N LEU A 142 -4.04 -4.45 -16.80
CA LEU A 142 -4.08 -5.90 -16.76
C LEU A 142 -5.38 -6.42 -16.13
N GLU A 143 -5.73 -5.94 -14.96
CA GLU A 143 -6.94 -6.36 -14.24
C GLU A 143 -8.23 -5.92 -14.95
N PRO A 144 -8.42 -4.65 -15.36
CA PRO A 144 -9.61 -4.23 -16.13
C PRO A 144 -9.82 -4.99 -17.43
N LEU A 145 -8.73 -5.42 -18.08
CA LEU A 145 -8.78 -6.17 -19.34
C LEU A 145 -8.75 -7.68 -19.15
N ASN A 146 -8.79 -8.14 -17.90
CA ASN A 146 -8.69 -9.56 -17.54
C ASN A 146 -7.46 -10.25 -18.15
N CYS A 147 -6.32 -9.54 -18.17
CA CYS A 147 -5.05 -10.03 -18.66
C CYS A 147 -4.22 -10.64 -17.53
N LEU A 148 -3.45 -11.66 -17.85
CA LEU A 148 -2.53 -12.27 -16.89
C LEU A 148 -1.34 -11.33 -16.60
N PRO A 149 -0.81 -11.33 -15.36
CA PRO A 149 0.40 -10.59 -15.04
C PRO A 149 1.61 -11.16 -15.80
N PHE A 150 2.56 -10.29 -16.12
CA PHE A 150 3.79 -10.66 -16.81
C PHE A 150 5.02 -9.98 -16.17
N PHE A 151 6.18 -10.57 -16.41
CA PHE A 151 7.45 -10.00 -15.98
C PHE A 151 8.22 -9.43 -17.16
N VAL A 152 8.88 -8.29 -16.97
CA VAL A 152 9.86 -7.75 -17.91
C VAL A 152 11.22 -7.85 -17.27
N HIS A 153 12.08 -8.72 -17.80
CA HIS A 153 13.42 -8.93 -17.30
C HIS A 153 14.46 -8.27 -18.22
N LEU A 154 15.17 -7.28 -17.66
CA LEU A 154 16.32 -6.67 -18.34
C LEU A 154 17.59 -7.47 -18.05
N TRP A 155 18.08 -8.14 -19.07
CA TRP A 155 19.30 -8.92 -18.98
C TRP A 155 20.46 -8.26 -19.75
N GLY A 156 21.68 -8.41 -19.24
CA GLY A 156 22.91 -7.97 -19.92
C GLY A 156 24.12 -8.30 -19.05
N VAL A 157 25.19 -8.75 -19.71
CA VAL A 157 26.43 -9.20 -19.06
C VAL A 157 27.15 -8.01 -18.41
N ASP A 158 27.14 -6.85 -19.07
CA ASP A 158 27.90 -5.69 -18.62
C ASP A 158 27.22 -4.90 -17.55
N SER A 159 27.98 -4.46 -16.55
CA SER A 159 27.56 -3.47 -15.57
C SER A 159 27.55 -2.06 -16.20
N GLY A 160 26.76 -1.15 -15.65
CA GLY A 160 26.72 0.25 -16.10
C GLY A 160 25.96 0.50 -17.41
N THR A 161 25.24 -0.49 -17.95
CA THR A 161 24.48 -0.36 -19.21
C THR A 161 23.12 0.36 -19.06
N GLY A 162 22.87 1.00 -17.92
CA GLY A 162 21.64 1.79 -17.70
C GLY A 162 20.40 1.00 -17.33
N LYS A 163 20.49 -0.31 -16.99
CA LYS A 163 19.34 -1.14 -16.59
C LYS A 163 18.55 -0.54 -15.43
N THR A 164 19.23 -0.12 -14.37
CA THR A 164 18.60 0.51 -13.21
C THR A 164 17.95 1.85 -13.58
N VAL A 165 18.62 2.66 -14.42
CA VAL A 165 18.06 3.94 -14.89
C VAL A 165 16.77 3.69 -15.69
N ALA A 166 16.76 2.68 -16.55
CA ALA A 166 15.58 2.31 -17.32
C ALA A 166 14.40 1.88 -16.42
N LEU A 167 14.68 1.13 -15.34
CA LEU A 167 13.66 0.80 -14.32
C LEU A 167 13.18 2.04 -13.58
N MET A 168 14.07 2.97 -13.23
CA MET A 168 13.69 4.23 -12.60
C MET A 168 12.78 5.07 -13.51
N VAL A 169 13.06 5.12 -14.80
CA VAL A 169 12.19 5.81 -15.78
C VAL A 169 10.82 5.14 -15.86
N ALA A 170 10.74 3.81 -15.90
CA ALA A 170 9.48 3.09 -15.88
C ALA A 170 8.69 3.33 -14.58
N ALA A 171 9.36 3.36 -13.42
CA ALA A 171 8.76 3.66 -12.13
C ALA A 171 8.27 5.12 -12.02
N SER A 172 8.97 6.07 -12.66
CA SER A 172 8.61 7.50 -12.63
C SER A 172 7.27 7.83 -13.27
N VAL A 173 6.69 6.91 -14.04
CA VAL A 173 5.31 7.03 -14.56
C VAL A 173 4.30 7.14 -13.42
N TRP A 174 4.55 6.46 -12.31
CA TRP A 174 3.60 6.32 -11.21
C TRP A 174 3.98 7.11 -9.96
N GLY A 175 5.27 7.38 -9.76
CA GLY A 175 5.68 8.05 -8.53
C GLY A 175 7.17 8.22 -8.39
N ASP A 176 7.65 8.16 -7.15
CA ASP A 176 9.04 8.38 -6.79
C ASP A 176 9.92 7.18 -7.24
N PRO A 177 10.78 7.35 -8.27
CA PRO A 177 11.60 6.29 -8.80
C PRO A 177 12.85 6.00 -7.95
N THR A 178 13.02 6.66 -6.81
CA THR A 178 14.20 6.52 -5.95
C THR A 178 14.36 5.08 -5.49
N ILE A 179 15.60 4.57 -5.53
CA ILE A 179 15.94 3.25 -5.00
C ILE A 179 15.61 3.20 -3.51
N GLY A 180 14.94 2.15 -3.09
CA GLY A 180 14.42 2.00 -1.72
C GLY A 180 12.96 2.44 -1.55
N SER A 181 12.44 3.28 -2.45
CA SER A 181 11.02 3.65 -2.51
C SER A 181 10.24 2.68 -3.39
N PHE A 182 10.07 3.02 -4.67
CA PHE A 182 9.38 2.18 -5.64
C PHE A 182 10.30 1.11 -6.25
N VAL A 183 11.56 1.47 -6.52
CA VAL A 183 12.56 0.54 -7.04
C VAL A 183 13.28 -0.14 -5.87
N LYS A 184 13.26 -1.47 -5.83
CA LYS A 184 13.94 -2.29 -4.81
C LYS A 184 15.17 -2.95 -5.40
N THR A 185 16.15 -3.25 -4.54
CA THR A 185 17.37 -4.02 -4.90
C THR A 185 17.28 -5.42 -4.30
N PHE A 186 17.92 -6.40 -4.96
CA PHE A 186 17.99 -7.77 -4.45
C PHE A 186 18.94 -7.94 -3.24
N ASP A 187 19.78 -6.92 -2.95
CA ASP A 187 20.64 -6.91 -1.77
C ASP A 187 19.89 -6.57 -0.46
N GLY A 188 18.59 -6.42 -0.54
CA GLY A 188 17.73 -6.27 0.62
C GLY A 188 17.71 -7.55 1.48
N THR A 189 17.50 -7.39 2.78
CA THR A 189 17.27 -8.52 3.70
C THR A 189 16.05 -9.34 3.23
N THR A 190 16.00 -10.63 3.58
CA THR A 190 14.92 -11.58 3.25
C THR A 190 13.52 -10.99 3.49
N VAL A 191 13.36 -10.13 4.49
CA VAL A 191 12.14 -9.40 4.84
C VAL A 191 11.76 -8.32 3.80
N GLY A 192 12.66 -7.90 2.93
CA GLY A 192 12.40 -6.89 1.89
C GLY A 192 12.03 -7.49 0.54
N LEU A 193 12.02 -8.82 0.43
CA LEU A 193 11.71 -9.58 -0.80
C LEU A 193 10.37 -10.33 -0.73
N GLU A 194 9.75 -10.40 0.45
CA GLU A 194 8.39 -10.88 0.67
C GLU A 194 7.41 -9.71 0.54
#